data_0d3ddc92c789b5ebbbcff3ffaadbb646
#
_entry.id   0d3ddc92c789b5ebbbcff3ffaadbb646
#
_cell.length_a   1.000
_cell.length_b   1.000
_cell.length_c   1.000
_cell.angle_alpha   90.00
_cell.angle_beta   90.00
_cell.angle_gamma   90.00
#
_symmetry.space_group_name_H-M   'P 1'
#
loop_
_entity.id
_entity.type
_entity.pdbx_description
1 polymer ?
#
loop_
_entity_poly.entity_id
_entity_poly.type
_entity_poly.pdbx_seq_one_letter_code
_entity_poly.pdbx_strand_id
1 'polypeptide(L)'
;MGVARLRSGDVTDTTTDAAGWNLADIWERNADRFPGALAQLQGDRSYTWAEFDRRADGIAATLLAAGAQQQDKVAHYLYNGPEYLESMFGLFKAGLVPVNTNYRYTEDELEYLWTNADAVAVIFHGTFTERCADMRTRTPGVRTWIWVDDGSGPCPDWAVPYETAAASATGRVQPPWGRSPDDLYILYTGGTTGMPKGVMWRQDDMVGSLDAPSKRPLPAVPGWAEFDERIAKPGPRNLPAAPLMHGTGAFNAMWNLVLAGAVITMQGRHFDPVELLDTIQRDKVNSISIVGDAFAKPILKALDAEPDRWDISSLRVMVSSGVIWAAETKAGLLRHNSRLIMVDSLGSSEAIGMASNTTTAESTSTTAKFALGPNTRVLTEDGREVQPGSGERGRVALRGRTPVGYYKDEAKSAATFVLHDGVRWSIPGDWAEVEADGTLKLYGRGSQCINTGGEKVYPEEVEEALKTHPSVADAAVVGVPDDRFGEAITALVEPHAGDEVDEATLIAHVREHHAAYKSPKRVLAVDTIGRAPNSKLDYKRLKAEAMERLGLS
;
A
#
# COMPACT_ATOMS: atom_id res chain seq x y z
N MET A 1 22.59 -0.56 33.03
CA MET A 1 23.60 -1.22 32.18
C MET A 1 23.31 -0.82 30.76
N GLY A 2 24.32 -0.32 30.04
CA GLY A 2 24.18 0.58 28.91
C GLY A 2 23.43 0.05 27.71
N VAL A 3 22.48 0.84 27.26
CA VAL A 3 21.83 0.75 25.95
C VAL A 3 22.89 1.29 24.95
N ALA A 4 23.38 0.43 24.07
CA ALA A 4 24.25 0.84 22.98
C ALA A 4 23.47 1.81 22.08
N ARG A 5 23.89 3.07 22.05
CA ARG A 5 23.38 4.10 21.14
C ARG A 5 23.92 3.79 19.74
N LEU A 6 23.05 3.37 18.85
CA LEU A 6 23.31 3.41 17.41
C LEU A 6 23.34 4.90 17.01
N ARG A 7 24.52 5.41 16.67
CA ARG A 7 24.71 6.77 16.15
C ARG A 7 24.31 6.80 14.68
N SER A 8 23.69 7.88 14.24
CA SER A 8 23.27 8.20 12.86
C SER A 8 24.45 8.38 11.87
N GLY A 9 25.56 7.71 12.09
CA GLY A 9 26.76 7.75 11.26
C GLY A 9 27.39 6.39 10.98
N ASP A 10 26.86 5.29 11.55
CA ASP A 10 27.49 3.97 11.47
C ASP A 10 26.69 2.95 10.63
N VAL A 11 26.20 3.36 9.46
CA VAL A 11 25.70 2.42 8.43
C VAL A 11 26.82 2.05 7.44
N THR A 12 28.04 2.50 7.69
CA THR A 12 29.20 2.21 6.84
C THR A 12 30.24 1.49 7.66
N ASP A 13 30.07 0.24 7.99
CA ASP A 13 31.11 -0.78 8.02
C ASP A 13 30.54 -2.14 8.47
N THR A 14 29.87 -2.85 7.59
CA THR A 14 29.77 -4.30 7.63
C THR A 14 29.76 -4.80 6.20
N THR A 15 30.92 -4.97 5.61
CA THR A 15 31.15 -5.96 4.57
C THR A 15 30.96 -7.34 5.20
N THR A 16 29.76 -7.68 5.58
CA THR A 16 29.35 -9.06 5.78
C THR A 16 28.79 -9.51 4.44
N ASP A 17 29.32 -10.61 3.88
CA ASP A 17 28.66 -11.45 2.88
C ASP A 17 27.32 -11.95 3.47
N ALA A 18 26.37 -11.06 3.71
CA ALA A 18 25.07 -11.38 4.22
C ALA A 18 24.31 -12.10 3.11
N ALA A 19 24.24 -13.42 3.19
CA ALA A 19 23.46 -14.22 2.27
C ALA A 19 21.98 -13.84 2.48
N GLY A 20 21.34 -13.26 1.46
CA GLY A 20 19.95 -12.84 1.48
C GLY A 20 19.47 -12.47 0.07
N TRP A 21 18.17 -12.26 -0.09
CA TRP A 21 17.55 -11.95 -1.38
C TRP A 21 17.68 -10.46 -1.71
N ASN A 22 18.10 -10.18 -2.95
CA ASN A 22 18.05 -8.85 -3.55
C ASN A 22 17.08 -8.87 -4.74
N LEU A 23 16.19 -7.88 -4.84
CA LEU A 23 15.16 -7.84 -5.89
C LEU A 23 15.76 -7.71 -7.29
N ALA A 24 16.86 -6.97 -7.44
CA ALA A 24 17.52 -6.86 -8.73
C ALA A 24 18.08 -8.22 -9.21
N ASP A 25 18.69 -9.00 -8.30
CA ASP A 25 19.22 -10.32 -8.63
C ASP A 25 18.12 -11.29 -9.02
N ILE A 26 16.97 -11.25 -8.33
CA ILE A 26 15.80 -12.07 -8.65
C ILE A 26 15.25 -11.70 -10.04
N TRP A 27 15.07 -10.40 -10.30
CA TRP A 27 14.46 -9.96 -11.56
C TRP A 27 15.41 -10.15 -12.75
N GLU A 28 16.73 -9.97 -12.58
CA GLU A 28 17.73 -10.35 -13.57
C GLU A 28 17.71 -11.85 -13.85
N ARG A 29 17.61 -12.68 -12.81
CA ARG A 29 17.46 -14.14 -12.97
C ARG A 29 16.24 -14.50 -13.79
N ASN A 30 15.10 -13.83 -13.56
CA ASN A 30 13.89 -14.02 -14.35
C ASN A 30 14.06 -13.58 -15.81
N ALA A 31 14.74 -12.45 -16.05
CA ALA A 31 15.06 -11.98 -17.40
C ALA A 31 15.97 -12.95 -18.18
N ASP A 32 16.97 -13.53 -17.49
CA ASP A 32 17.86 -14.53 -18.08
C ASP A 32 17.11 -15.82 -18.47
N ARG A 33 16.16 -16.24 -17.62
CA ARG A 33 15.43 -17.50 -17.82
C ARG A 33 14.26 -17.38 -18.77
N PHE A 34 13.62 -16.23 -18.81
CA PHE A 34 12.40 -16.00 -19.60
C PHE A 34 12.49 -14.73 -20.47
N PRO A 35 13.58 -14.54 -21.25
CA PRO A 35 13.85 -13.25 -21.92
C PRO A 35 12.72 -12.80 -22.85
N GLY A 36 12.04 -13.74 -23.51
CA GLY A 36 10.93 -13.46 -24.44
C GLY A 36 9.55 -13.41 -23.78
N ALA A 37 9.43 -13.71 -22.50
CA ALA A 37 8.14 -13.63 -21.82
C ALA A 37 7.78 -12.15 -21.53
N LEU A 38 6.47 -11.86 -21.48
CA LEU A 38 5.97 -10.55 -21.14
C LEU A 38 6.35 -10.19 -19.70
N ALA A 39 6.90 -8.99 -19.49
CA ALA A 39 7.16 -8.41 -18.18
C ALA A 39 6.21 -7.24 -17.86
N GLN A 40 5.95 -6.37 -18.84
CA GLN A 40 5.08 -5.22 -18.65
C GLN A 40 4.17 -4.98 -19.86
N LEU A 41 2.96 -4.47 -19.61
CA LEU A 41 2.00 -4.10 -20.66
C LEU A 41 1.17 -2.87 -20.22
N GLN A 42 1.04 -1.90 -21.12
CA GLN A 42 0.12 -0.78 -20.96
C GLN A 42 -0.45 -0.37 -22.31
N GLY A 43 -1.73 -0.67 -22.56
CA GLY A 43 -2.31 -0.48 -23.89
C GLY A 43 -1.53 -1.26 -24.94
N ASP A 44 -0.98 -0.56 -25.95
CA ASP A 44 -0.18 -1.17 -27.01
C ASP A 44 1.33 -1.25 -26.69
N ARG A 45 1.77 -0.66 -25.57
CA ARG A 45 3.17 -0.73 -25.12
C ARG A 45 3.43 -2.02 -24.37
N SER A 46 4.20 -2.93 -24.95
CA SER A 46 4.55 -4.20 -24.34
C SER A 46 6.06 -4.35 -24.24
N TYR A 47 6.53 -4.88 -23.12
CA TYR A 47 7.95 -5.11 -22.86
C TYR A 47 8.14 -6.54 -22.38
N THR A 48 9.07 -7.25 -23.05
CA THR A 48 9.57 -8.55 -22.61
C THR A 48 10.47 -8.40 -21.39
N TRP A 49 10.75 -9.50 -20.69
CA TRP A 49 11.70 -9.51 -19.59
C TRP A 49 13.09 -9.01 -20.00
N ALA A 50 13.58 -9.37 -21.22
CA ALA A 50 14.85 -8.87 -21.73
C ALA A 50 14.83 -7.36 -21.99
N GLU A 51 13.73 -6.80 -22.48
CA GLU A 51 13.57 -5.36 -22.70
C GLU A 51 13.45 -4.61 -21.38
N PHE A 52 12.68 -5.13 -20.43
CA PHE A 52 12.53 -4.59 -19.08
C PHE A 52 13.89 -4.52 -18.36
N ASP A 53 14.67 -5.60 -18.39
CA ASP A 53 16.02 -5.69 -17.81
C ASP A 53 16.96 -4.65 -18.43
N ARG A 54 17.02 -4.59 -19.77
CA ARG A 54 17.88 -3.66 -20.52
C ARG A 54 17.51 -2.19 -20.26
N ARG A 55 16.21 -1.86 -20.22
CA ARG A 55 15.73 -0.50 -19.96
C ARG A 55 16.05 -0.06 -18.53
N ALA A 56 15.92 -0.97 -17.58
CA ALA A 56 16.34 -0.75 -16.20
C ALA A 56 17.85 -0.50 -16.08
N ASP A 57 18.69 -1.21 -16.87
CA ASP A 57 20.13 -0.93 -16.94
C ASP A 57 20.41 0.49 -17.45
N GLY A 58 19.65 0.99 -18.42
CA GLY A 58 19.77 2.36 -18.91
C GLY A 58 19.50 3.40 -17.81
N ILE A 59 18.45 3.23 -17.04
CA ILE A 59 18.14 4.12 -15.92
C ILE A 59 19.24 4.07 -14.86
N ALA A 60 19.71 2.86 -14.51
CA ALA A 60 20.82 2.67 -13.56
C ALA A 60 22.09 3.39 -14.05
N ALA A 61 22.50 3.17 -15.31
CA ALA A 61 23.67 3.79 -15.92
C ALA A 61 23.58 5.32 -15.94
N THR A 62 22.42 5.87 -16.28
CA THR A 62 22.20 7.33 -16.30
C THR A 62 22.40 7.94 -14.91
N LEU A 63 21.83 7.35 -13.87
CA LEU A 63 21.93 7.86 -12.51
C LEU A 63 23.36 7.71 -11.95
N LEU A 64 24.03 6.60 -12.21
CA LEU A 64 25.44 6.41 -11.82
C LEU A 64 26.36 7.41 -12.54
N ALA A 65 26.15 7.64 -13.83
CA ALA A 65 26.89 8.64 -14.60
C ALA A 65 26.64 10.07 -14.10
N ALA A 66 25.44 10.35 -13.56
CA ALA A 66 25.12 11.60 -12.89
C ALA A 66 25.71 11.74 -11.48
N GLY A 67 26.46 10.75 -10.99
CA GLY A 67 27.17 10.77 -9.73
C GLY A 67 26.35 10.30 -8.53
N ALA A 68 25.28 9.54 -8.74
CA ALA A 68 24.54 8.89 -7.65
C ALA A 68 25.45 7.88 -6.92
N GLN A 69 25.33 7.84 -5.60
CA GLN A 69 26.11 6.98 -4.71
C GLN A 69 25.23 5.89 -4.09
N GLN A 70 25.88 4.88 -3.49
CA GLN A 70 25.16 3.80 -2.80
C GLN A 70 24.11 4.34 -1.83
N GLN A 71 22.92 3.78 -1.87
CA GLN A 71 21.77 4.16 -1.01
C GLN A 71 21.27 5.60 -1.21
N ASP A 72 21.69 6.31 -2.27
CA ASP A 72 21.05 7.56 -2.66
C ASP A 72 19.59 7.31 -3.06
N LYS A 73 18.72 8.27 -2.67
CA LYS A 73 17.28 8.14 -2.85
C LYS A 73 16.86 8.83 -4.13
N VAL A 74 15.99 8.14 -4.87
CA VAL A 74 15.41 8.65 -6.12
C VAL A 74 13.89 8.63 -6.01
N ALA A 75 13.27 9.79 -6.15
CA ALA A 75 11.84 9.95 -6.02
C ALA A 75 11.11 9.60 -7.33
N HIS A 76 10.06 8.80 -7.22
CA HIS A 76 9.14 8.48 -8.30
C HIS A 76 7.90 9.38 -8.22
N TYR A 77 7.84 10.43 -9.03
CA TYR A 77 6.69 11.33 -9.16
C TYR A 77 5.90 10.96 -10.42
N LEU A 78 5.35 9.73 -10.38
CA LEU A 78 4.80 9.02 -11.53
C LEU A 78 3.40 8.48 -11.26
N TYR A 79 2.58 8.44 -12.30
CA TYR A 79 1.39 7.57 -12.35
C TYR A 79 1.81 6.11 -12.56
N ASN A 80 0.84 5.19 -12.52
CA ASN A 80 1.08 3.80 -12.91
C ASN A 80 1.49 3.73 -14.39
N GLY A 81 2.55 3.01 -14.67
CA GLY A 81 3.08 2.81 -16.01
C GLY A 81 4.34 1.95 -16.00
N PRO A 82 4.82 1.54 -17.17
CA PRO A 82 6.06 0.78 -17.30
C PRO A 82 7.25 1.49 -16.67
N GLU A 83 7.33 2.81 -16.81
CA GLU A 83 8.43 3.65 -16.31
C GLU A 83 8.58 3.58 -14.78
N TYR A 84 7.47 3.36 -14.06
CA TYR A 84 7.51 3.21 -12.60
C TYR A 84 8.31 1.97 -12.18
N LEU A 85 8.05 0.83 -12.82
CA LEU A 85 8.69 -0.44 -12.47
C LEU A 85 10.08 -0.58 -13.12
N GLU A 86 10.28 -0.07 -14.32
CA GLU A 86 11.59 -0.02 -14.97
C GLU A 86 12.59 0.80 -14.16
N SER A 87 12.17 1.99 -13.71
CA SER A 87 13.03 2.83 -12.86
C SER A 87 13.26 2.19 -11.49
N MET A 88 12.24 1.58 -10.87
CA MET A 88 12.41 0.84 -9.61
C MET A 88 13.45 -0.28 -9.77
N PHE A 89 13.37 -1.05 -10.86
CA PHE A 89 14.35 -2.09 -11.15
C PHE A 89 15.75 -1.50 -11.38
N GLY A 90 15.86 -0.42 -12.16
CA GLY A 90 17.13 0.27 -12.38
C GLY A 90 17.77 0.77 -11.09
N LEU A 91 16.97 1.28 -10.16
CA LEU A 91 17.44 1.72 -8.85
C LEU A 91 17.96 0.56 -8.01
N PHE A 92 17.25 -0.56 -7.97
CA PHE A 92 17.73 -1.76 -7.30
C PHE A 92 19.01 -2.31 -7.93
N LYS A 93 19.12 -2.29 -9.27
CA LYS A 93 20.37 -2.68 -9.97
C LYS A 93 21.56 -1.82 -9.57
N ALA A 94 21.35 -0.52 -9.38
CA ALA A 94 22.38 0.44 -9.02
C ALA A 94 22.68 0.52 -7.51
N GLY A 95 21.96 -0.23 -6.66
CA GLY A 95 22.05 -0.10 -5.20
C GLY A 95 21.55 1.25 -4.68
N LEU A 96 20.59 1.85 -5.43
CA LEU A 96 19.88 3.08 -5.08
C LEU A 96 18.53 2.77 -4.46
N VAL A 97 17.94 3.76 -3.79
CA VAL A 97 16.70 3.58 -3.02
C VAL A 97 15.52 4.25 -3.71
N PRO A 98 14.55 3.47 -4.22
CA PRO A 98 13.29 4.05 -4.70
C PRO A 98 12.50 4.69 -3.55
N VAL A 99 11.97 5.90 -3.80
CA VAL A 99 11.09 6.64 -2.90
C VAL A 99 9.82 7.02 -3.65
N ASN A 100 8.67 6.55 -3.19
CA ASN A 100 7.40 6.94 -3.79
C ASN A 100 7.07 8.41 -3.50
N THR A 101 6.45 9.09 -4.46
CA THR A 101 5.88 10.43 -4.28
C THR A 101 4.41 10.39 -4.66
N ASN A 102 3.55 10.89 -3.80
CA ASN A 102 2.14 11.01 -4.13
C ASN A 102 1.96 12.15 -5.14
N TYR A 103 1.42 11.84 -6.32
CA TYR A 103 1.22 12.80 -7.42
C TYR A 103 0.19 13.91 -7.10
N ARG A 104 -0.46 13.84 -5.94
CA ARG A 104 -1.42 14.85 -5.47
C ARG A 104 -0.85 15.81 -4.45
N TYR A 105 0.40 15.60 -4.04
CA TYR A 105 1.04 16.48 -3.07
C TYR A 105 1.16 17.91 -3.61
N THR A 106 0.95 18.85 -2.70
CA THR A 106 1.25 20.27 -2.90
C THR A 106 2.76 20.49 -2.96
N GLU A 107 3.18 21.69 -3.36
CA GLU A 107 4.59 22.08 -3.41
C GLU A 107 5.27 21.94 -2.03
N ASP A 108 4.59 22.31 -0.95
CA ASP A 108 5.14 22.21 0.42
C ASP A 108 5.29 20.74 0.87
N GLU A 109 4.37 19.87 0.49
CA GLU A 109 4.46 18.43 0.76
C GLU A 109 5.57 17.77 -0.06
N LEU A 110 5.78 18.19 -1.31
CA LEU A 110 6.87 17.74 -2.16
C LEU A 110 8.23 18.19 -1.62
N GLU A 111 8.36 19.48 -1.23
CA GLU A 111 9.57 20.00 -0.61
C GLU A 111 9.93 19.23 0.64
N TYR A 112 8.94 19.02 1.52
CA TYR A 112 9.16 18.22 2.71
C TYR A 112 9.63 16.81 2.36
N LEU A 113 8.91 16.11 1.49
CA LEU A 113 9.20 14.71 1.18
C LEU A 113 10.59 14.56 0.57
N TRP A 114 10.90 15.32 -0.48
CA TRP A 114 12.17 15.17 -1.20
C TRP A 114 13.36 15.64 -0.37
N THR A 115 13.17 16.66 0.47
CA THR A 115 14.21 17.10 1.43
C THR A 115 14.38 16.09 2.57
N ASN A 116 13.29 15.61 3.16
CA ASN A 116 13.35 14.60 4.23
C ASN A 116 14.00 13.31 3.74
N ALA A 117 13.66 12.87 2.52
CA ALA A 117 14.23 11.67 1.91
C ALA A 117 15.68 11.83 1.46
N ASP A 118 16.28 13.03 1.47
CA ASP A 118 17.56 13.33 0.82
C ASP A 118 17.56 12.88 -0.64
N ALA A 119 16.49 13.15 -1.37
CA ALA A 119 16.39 12.74 -2.76
C ALA A 119 17.45 13.46 -3.62
N VAL A 120 18.24 12.69 -4.38
CA VAL A 120 19.27 13.22 -5.30
C VAL A 120 18.77 13.31 -6.73
N ALA A 121 17.69 12.56 -7.04
CA ALA A 121 17.05 12.58 -8.35
C ALA A 121 15.54 12.44 -8.22
N VAL A 122 14.82 12.93 -9.23
CA VAL A 122 13.37 12.77 -9.39
C VAL A 122 13.08 12.29 -10.80
N ILE A 123 12.27 11.22 -10.90
CA ILE A 123 11.71 10.73 -12.16
C ILE A 123 10.25 11.15 -12.19
N PHE A 124 9.81 11.89 -13.19
CA PHE A 124 8.49 12.52 -13.19
C PHE A 124 7.82 12.51 -14.56
N HIS A 125 6.48 12.42 -14.59
CA HIS A 125 5.70 12.58 -15.81
C HIS A 125 5.64 14.05 -16.26
N GLY A 126 5.61 14.26 -17.57
CA GLY A 126 5.60 15.56 -18.21
C GLY A 126 4.51 16.50 -17.71
N THR A 127 3.35 15.97 -17.33
CA THR A 127 2.26 16.75 -16.73
C THR A 127 2.66 17.49 -15.44
N PHE A 128 3.77 17.11 -14.81
CA PHE A 128 4.30 17.75 -13.61
C PHE A 128 5.46 18.71 -13.88
N THR A 129 5.76 19.00 -15.16
CA THR A 129 6.94 19.80 -15.56
C THR A 129 6.98 21.16 -14.88
N GLU A 130 5.88 21.91 -14.86
CA GLU A 130 5.83 23.24 -14.23
C GLU A 130 6.11 23.13 -12.72
N ARG A 131 5.44 22.22 -12.03
CA ARG A 131 5.65 21.98 -10.60
C ARG A 131 7.08 21.54 -10.29
N CYS A 132 7.66 20.65 -11.10
CA CYS A 132 9.06 20.25 -10.93
C CYS A 132 10.02 21.40 -11.20
N ALA A 133 9.72 22.32 -12.14
CA ALA A 133 10.53 23.51 -12.38
C ALA A 133 10.60 24.40 -11.12
N ASP A 134 9.48 24.64 -10.45
CA ASP A 134 9.43 25.38 -9.20
C ASP A 134 10.17 24.66 -8.06
N MET A 135 10.01 23.35 -7.99
CA MET A 135 10.66 22.52 -6.97
C MET A 135 12.19 22.50 -7.08
N ARG A 136 12.77 22.72 -8.27
CA ARG A 136 14.24 22.77 -8.44
C ARG A 136 14.93 23.80 -7.55
N THR A 137 14.27 24.93 -7.29
CA THR A 137 14.80 25.96 -6.39
C THR A 137 14.56 25.64 -4.92
N ARG A 138 13.48 24.92 -4.60
CA ARG A 138 13.08 24.56 -3.24
C ARG A 138 13.82 23.31 -2.73
N THR A 139 14.25 22.42 -3.64
CA THR A 139 14.93 21.15 -3.32
C THR A 139 16.32 21.06 -3.97
N PRO A 140 17.29 21.87 -3.55
CA PRO A 140 18.63 21.95 -4.18
C PRO A 140 19.43 20.64 -4.06
N GLY A 141 19.04 19.71 -3.20
CA GLY A 141 19.62 18.36 -3.11
C GLY A 141 19.32 17.50 -4.35
N VAL A 142 18.23 17.77 -5.06
CA VAL A 142 17.85 17.06 -6.29
C VAL A 142 18.68 17.59 -7.45
N ARG A 143 19.64 16.80 -7.90
CA ARG A 143 20.62 17.17 -8.94
C ARG A 143 20.26 16.64 -10.31
N THR A 144 19.47 15.56 -10.38
CA THR A 144 19.10 14.87 -11.63
C THR A 144 17.60 14.77 -11.75
N TRP A 145 17.10 15.17 -12.92
CA TRP A 145 15.69 15.14 -13.25
C TRP A 145 15.50 14.30 -14.51
N ILE A 146 14.64 13.27 -14.45
CA ILE A 146 14.33 12.41 -15.60
C ILE A 146 12.86 12.60 -15.93
N TRP A 147 12.60 13.09 -17.14
CA TRP A 147 11.28 13.44 -17.62
C TRP A 147 10.67 12.32 -18.46
N VAL A 148 9.47 11.88 -18.12
CA VAL A 148 8.70 10.88 -18.85
C VAL A 148 7.70 11.58 -19.75
N ASP A 149 7.75 11.28 -21.05
CA ASP A 149 6.78 11.78 -22.02
C ASP A 149 5.40 11.15 -21.77
N ASP A 150 4.42 12.00 -21.51
CA ASP A 150 3.02 11.64 -21.34
C ASP A 150 2.08 12.45 -22.25
N GLY A 151 2.65 13.10 -23.27
CA GLY A 151 1.96 13.93 -24.24
C GLY A 151 1.56 15.33 -23.74
N SER A 152 1.95 15.73 -22.51
CA SER A 152 1.57 17.02 -21.92
C SER A 152 2.46 18.19 -22.34
N GLY A 153 3.58 17.93 -23.03
CA GLY A 153 4.50 18.98 -23.50
C GLY A 153 5.90 18.46 -23.84
N PRO A 154 6.82 19.32 -24.22
CA PRO A 154 8.20 18.92 -24.52
C PRO A 154 9.02 18.69 -23.25
N CYS A 155 10.08 17.87 -23.36
CA CYS A 155 11.08 17.73 -22.31
C CYS A 155 11.79 19.07 -22.08
N PRO A 156 11.86 19.56 -20.83
CA PRO A 156 12.57 20.80 -20.54
C PRO A 156 14.09 20.59 -20.61
N ASP A 157 14.84 21.63 -20.95
CA ASP A 157 16.31 21.60 -21.14
C ASP A 157 17.09 21.14 -19.89
N TRP A 158 16.49 21.25 -18.71
CA TRP A 158 17.10 20.87 -17.44
C TRP A 158 16.84 19.41 -17.03
N ALA A 159 16.08 18.65 -17.82
CA ALA A 159 15.77 17.25 -17.55
C ALA A 159 16.29 16.33 -18.67
N VAL A 160 16.53 15.09 -18.31
CA VAL A 160 16.90 14.02 -19.25
C VAL A 160 15.62 13.31 -19.71
N PRO A 161 15.37 13.17 -21.03
CA PRO A 161 14.26 12.37 -21.51
C PRO A 161 14.39 10.91 -21.04
N TYR A 162 13.29 10.34 -20.52
CA TYR A 162 13.29 8.98 -19.99
C TYR A 162 13.76 7.94 -21.01
N GLU A 163 13.30 8.03 -22.25
CA GLU A 163 13.69 7.10 -23.30
C GLU A 163 15.20 7.18 -23.64
N THR A 164 15.79 8.37 -23.53
CA THR A 164 17.24 8.55 -23.66
C THR A 164 17.96 7.88 -22.50
N ALA A 165 17.47 8.05 -21.28
CA ALA A 165 18.02 7.40 -20.08
C ALA A 165 17.88 5.87 -20.17
N ALA A 166 16.70 5.36 -20.51
CA ALA A 166 16.44 3.93 -20.63
C ALA A 166 17.26 3.23 -21.74
N ALA A 167 17.70 4.00 -22.75
CA ALA A 167 18.54 3.48 -23.84
C ALA A 167 20.06 3.64 -23.60
N SER A 168 20.50 4.23 -22.49
CA SER A 168 21.90 4.67 -22.30
C SER A 168 22.87 3.51 -22.01
N ALA A 169 22.41 2.37 -21.50
CA ALA A 169 23.28 1.25 -21.17
C ALA A 169 23.64 0.41 -22.41
N THR A 170 24.89 -0.02 -22.47
CA THR A 170 25.41 -0.94 -23.50
C THR A 170 25.49 -2.40 -23.01
N GLY A 171 25.16 -2.66 -21.75
CA GLY A 171 25.17 -3.97 -21.10
C GLY A 171 24.64 -3.89 -19.69
N ARG A 172 24.63 -5.03 -18.99
CA ARG A 172 24.15 -5.12 -17.61
C ARG A 172 24.99 -4.28 -16.67
N VAL A 173 24.34 -3.44 -15.89
CA VAL A 173 24.99 -2.53 -14.94
C VAL A 173 25.35 -3.27 -13.65
N GLN A 174 26.59 -3.09 -13.24
CA GLN A 174 27.11 -3.52 -11.95
C GLN A 174 27.61 -2.28 -11.20
N PRO A 175 27.01 -1.89 -10.07
CA PRO A 175 27.48 -0.73 -9.31
C PRO A 175 28.84 -1.05 -8.66
N PRO A 176 29.73 -0.03 -8.47
CA PRO A 176 31.08 -0.26 -7.94
C PRO A 176 31.12 -0.81 -6.50
N TRP A 177 30.04 -0.63 -5.76
CA TRP A 177 29.87 -1.12 -4.37
C TRP A 177 29.19 -2.49 -4.29
N GLY A 178 28.78 -3.07 -5.42
CA GLY A 178 27.99 -4.30 -5.42
C GLY A 178 26.53 -4.08 -5.05
N ARG A 179 25.79 -5.17 -4.89
CA ARG A 179 24.41 -5.21 -4.38
C ARG A 179 24.39 -5.97 -3.06
N SER A 180 23.45 -5.61 -2.21
CA SER A 180 23.28 -6.22 -0.89
C SER A 180 21.83 -6.58 -0.62
N PRO A 181 21.56 -7.66 0.12
CA PRO A 181 20.21 -7.93 0.67
C PRO A 181 19.76 -6.84 1.66
N ASP A 182 20.72 -6.03 2.17
CA ASP A 182 20.48 -4.90 3.06
C ASP A 182 20.14 -3.60 2.32
N ASP A 183 20.24 -3.58 0.99
CA ASP A 183 19.82 -2.43 0.19
C ASP A 183 18.36 -2.09 0.46
N LEU A 184 18.07 -0.79 0.58
CA LEU A 184 16.77 -0.34 1.06
C LEU A 184 15.78 -0.08 -0.07
N TYR A 185 14.52 -0.26 0.29
CA TYR A 185 13.35 0.35 -0.33
C TYR A 185 12.67 1.23 0.72
N ILE A 186 12.32 2.47 0.38
CA ILE A 186 11.62 3.37 1.30
C ILE A 186 10.24 3.69 0.76
N LEU A 187 9.22 3.35 1.54
CA LEU A 187 7.83 3.70 1.25
C LEU A 187 7.36 4.83 2.17
N TYR A 188 7.19 6.03 1.62
CA TYR A 188 6.57 7.13 2.34
C TYR A 188 5.07 6.93 2.43
N THR A 189 4.55 7.01 3.65
CA THR A 189 3.13 6.82 3.93
C THR A 189 2.56 8.08 4.54
N GLY A 190 1.42 8.55 4.02
CA GLY A 190 0.64 9.60 4.69
C GLY A 190 0.12 9.04 6.02
N GLY A 191 0.56 9.62 7.12
CA GLY A 191 0.03 9.32 8.45
C GLY A 191 -1.28 10.11 8.66
N THR A 192 -2.19 9.56 9.45
CA THR A 192 -3.41 10.27 9.91
C THR A 192 -3.09 11.46 10.84
N THR A 193 -1.84 11.63 11.24
CA THR A 193 -1.42 12.56 12.31
C THR A 193 -0.25 13.47 11.95
N GLY A 194 0.11 13.63 10.66
CA GLY A 194 1.22 14.52 10.31
C GLY A 194 1.83 14.26 8.93
N MET A 195 3.01 14.84 8.70
CA MET A 195 3.76 14.70 7.45
C MET A 195 4.11 13.24 7.14
N PRO A 196 4.23 12.87 5.86
CA PRO A 196 4.55 11.51 5.45
C PRO A 196 5.87 11.01 6.05
N LYS A 197 5.91 9.73 6.39
CA LYS A 197 7.09 9.07 6.98
C LYS A 197 7.58 7.95 6.08
N GLY A 198 8.89 7.89 5.87
CA GLY A 198 9.53 6.88 5.04
C GLY A 198 9.76 5.58 5.81
N VAL A 199 8.99 4.55 5.53
CA VAL A 199 9.18 3.21 6.10
C VAL A 199 10.30 2.50 5.35
N MET A 200 11.39 2.16 6.05
CA MET A 200 12.58 1.55 5.48
C MET A 200 12.51 0.02 5.51
N TRP A 201 12.53 -0.60 4.34
CA TRP A 201 12.60 -2.05 4.19
C TRP A 201 13.96 -2.48 3.62
N ARG A 202 14.62 -3.44 4.25
CA ARG A 202 15.68 -4.20 3.57
C ARG A 202 15.05 -5.08 2.49
N GLN A 203 15.68 -5.21 1.35
CA GLN A 203 15.13 -6.00 0.25
C GLN A 203 14.91 -7.47 0.63
N ASP A 204 15.83 -8.08 1.39
CA ASP A 204 15.65 -9.44 1.89
C ASP A 204 14.43 -9.60 2.80
N ASP A 205 14.22 -8.66 3.73
CA ASP A 205 13.07 -8.69 4.62
C ASP A 205 11.76 -8.49 3.86
N MET A 206 11.78 -7.64 2.84
CA MET A 206 10.62 -7.43 1.98
C MET A 206 10.28 -8.69 1.17
N VAL A 207 11.26 -9.31 0.51
CA VAL A 207 11.06 -10.56 -0.24
C VAL A 207 10.46 -11.62 0.67
N GLY A 208 11.03 -11.83 1.86
CA GLY A 208 10.53 -12.82 2.80
C GLY A 208 9.16 -12.51 3.37
N SER A 209 8.80 -11.22 3.57
CA SER A 209 7.47 -10.83 4.03
C SER A 209 6.41 -11.02 2.95
N LEU A 210 6.73 -10.71 1.69
CA LEU A 210 5.85 -10.93 0.55
C LEU A 210 5.64 -12.42 0.27
N ASP A 211 6.64 -13.23 0.56
CA ASP A 211 6.60 -14.69 0.38
C ASP A 211 5.93 -15.44 1.54
N ALA A 212 5.79 -14.82 2.70
CA ALA A 212 5.29 -15.47 3.92
C ALA A 212 3.95 -16.25 3.74
N PRO A 213 2.99 -15.79 2.90
CA PRO A 213 1.76 -16.54 2.63
C PRO A 213 1.94 -17.76 1.72
N SER A 214 3.12 -17.93 1.12
CA SER A 214 3.37 -19.00 0.14
C SER A 214 3.38 -20.39 0.78
N LYS A 215 2.76 -21.35 0.09
CA LYS A 215 2.83 -22.77 0.48
C LYS A 215 4.22 -23.39 0.29
N ARG A 216 5.05 -22.76 -0.54
CA ARG A 216 6.43 -23.14 -0.83
C ARG A 216 7.30 -21.87 -0.71
N PRO A 217 7.67 -21.47 0.51
CA PRO A 217 8.48 -20.27 0.72
C PRO A 217 9.86 -20.42 0.08
N LEU A 218 10.43 -19.29 -0.33
CA LEU A 218 11.83 -19.22 -0.74
C LEU A 218 12.72 -19.58 0.45
N PRO A 219 13.86 -20.24 0.22
CA PRO A 219 14.80 -20.52 1.29
C PRO A 219 15.30 -19.21 1.93
N ALA A 220 15.57 -19.25 3.24
CA ALA A 220 16.06 -18.07 3.97
C ALA A 220 17.41 -17.58 3.47
N VAL A 221 18.22 -18.49 2.94
CA VAL A 221 19.48 -18.18 2.24
C VAL A 221 19.22 -18.45 0.75
N PRO A 222 19.60 -17.54 -0.16
CA PRO A 222 19.37 -17.73 -1.57
C PRO A 222 19.92 -19.06 -2.11
N GLY A 223 19.03 -19.84 -2.72
CA GLY A 223 19.34 -21.05 -3.44
C GLY A 223 18.75 -20.94 -4.84
N TRP A 224 19.59 -20.64 -5.85
CA TRP A 224 19.10 -20.43 -7.20
C TRP A 224 18.51 -21.69 -7.84
N ALA A 225 18.95 -22.88 -7.44
CA ALA A 225 18.38 -24.14 -7.91
C ALA A 225 16.94 -24.32 -7.42
N GLU A 226 16.69 -24.08 -6.12
CA GLU A 226 15.35 -24.13 -5.51
C GLU A 226 14.45 -23.02 -6.05
N PHE A 227 15.01 -21.82 -6.25
CA PHE A 227 14.29 -20.73 -6.90
C PHE A 227 13.84 -21.11 -8.31
N ASP A 228 14.76 -21.65 -9.13
CA ASP A 228 14.51 -22.06 -10.49
C ASP A 228 13.48 -23.18 -10.60
N GLU A 229 13.51 -24.15 -9.67
CA GLU A 229 12.50 -25.20 -9.58
C GLU A 229 11.12 -24.62 -9.26
N ARG A 230 11.07 -23.67 -8.32
CA ARG A 230 9.82 -23.01 -7.93
C ARG A 230 9.24 -22.15 -9.06
N ILE A 231 10.09 -21.38 -9.75
CA ILE A 231 9.73 -20.51 -10.86
C ILE A 231 10.03 -21.21 -12.19
N ALA A 232 9.43 -22.35 -12.42
CA ALA A 232 9.72 -23.19 -13.59
C ALA A 232 9.17 -22.62 -14.92
N LYS A 233 8.29 -21.63 -14.87
CA LYS A 233 7.63 -20.98 -16.02
C LYS A 233 7.28 -19.54 -15.68
N PRO A 234 7.01 -18.67 -16.68
CA PRO A 234 6.52 -17.33 -16.45
C PRO A 234 5.28 -17.32 -15.56
N GLY A 235 5.25 -16.37 -14.61
CA GLY A 235 4.19 -16.20 -13.63
C GLY A 235 2.91 -15.60 -14.20
N PRO A 236 1.97 -15.21 -13.31
CA PRO A 236 0.67 -14.68 -13.73
C PRO A 236 0.77 -13.26 -14.30
N ARG A 237 -0.33 -12.84 -14.95
CA ARG A 237 -0.56 -11.46 -15.38
C ARG A 237 -1.31 -10.73 -14.26
N ASN A 238 -0.63 -9.81 -13.60
CA ASN A 238 -1.17 -9.00 -12.49
C ASN A 238 -1.49 -7.59 -12.97
N LEU A 239 -2.65 -7.06 -12.59
CA LEU A 239 -3.03 -5.67 -12.81
C LEU A 239 -3.23 -4.99 -11.46
N PRO A 240 -2.28 -4.17 -10.98
CA PRO A 240 -2.47 -3.31 -9.83
C PRO A 240 -3.43 -2.17 -10.19
N ALA A 241 -4.72 -2.32 -9.86
CA ALA A 241 -5.69 -1.24 -10.00
C ALA A 241 -5.42 -0.14 -8.95
N ALA A 242 -4.87 -0.52 -7.80
CA ALA A 242 -4.36 0.42 -6.82
C ALA A 242 -3.07 1.11 -7.33
N PRO A 243 -2.85 2.39 -6.97
CA PRO A 243 -1.64 3.11 -7.39
C PRO A 243 -0.34 2.44 -6.91
N LEU A 244 0.67 2.38 -7.79
CA LEU A 244 2.01 1.86 -7.49
C LEU A 244 2.76 2.70 -6.44
N MET A 245 2.36 3.95 -6.24
CA MET A 245 2.90 4.81 -5.16
C MET A 245 2.45 4.38 -3.76
N HIS A 246 1.55 3.41 -3.64
CA HIS A 246 1.06 2.86 -2.36
C HIS A 246 1.42 1.38 -2.22
N GLY A 247 1.59 0.93 -0.97
CA GLY A 247 2.00 -0.44 -0.68
C GLY A 247 1.12 -1.51 -1.34
N THR A 248 -0.19 -1.33 -1.38
CA THR A 248 -1.11 -2.30 -2.02
C THR A 248 -0.77 -2.53 -3.49
N GLY A 249 -0.54 -1.49 -4.27
CA GLY A 249 -0.14 -1.61 -5.68
C GLY A 249 1.29 -2.11 -5.82
N ALA A 250 2.25 -1.43 -5.15
CA ALA A 250 3.68 -1.71 -5.29
C ALA A 250 4.05 -3.13 -4.84
N PHE A 251 3.59 -3.57 -3.66
CA PHE A 251 3.96 -4.88 -3.10
C PHE A 251 3.40 -6.03 -3.95
N ASN A 252 2.17 -5.91 -4.45
CA ASN A 252 1.61 -6.92 -5.36
C ASN A 252 2.34 -6.96 -6.69
N ALA A 253 2.71 -5.81 -7.26
CA ALA A 253 3.50 -5.74 -8.49
C ALA A 253 4.90 -6.34 -8.30
N MET A 254 5.62 -5.93 -7.24
CA MET A 254 6.94 -6.48 -6.92
C MET A 254 6.92 -7.99 -6.71
N TRP A 255 5.93 -8.49 -5.94
CA TRP A 255 5.78 -9.92 -5.74
C TRP A 255 5.50 -10.67 -7.04
N ASN A 256 4.65 -10.12 -7.90
CA ASN A 256 4.37 -10.71 -9.19
C ASN A 256 5.62 -10.80 -10.08
N LEU A 257 6.49 -9.78 -10.04
CA LEU A 257 7.78 -9.80 -10.74
C LEU A 257 8.76 -10.81 -10.11
N VAL A 258 8.74 -11.05 -8.80
CA VAL A 258 9.50 -12.16 -8.17
C VAL A 258 9.08 -13.50 -8.76
N LEU A 259 7.80 -13.68 -9.05
CA LEU A 259 7.24 -14.90 -9.68
C LEU A 259 7.46 -14.96 -11.21
N ALA A 260 8.29 -14.12 -11.80
CA ALA A 260 8.48 -13.96 -13.26
C ALA A 260 7.17 -13.66 -14.01
N GLY A 261 6.21 -13.02 -13.34
CA GLY A 261 4.92 -12.61 -13.92
C GLY A 261 5.02 -11.32 -14.73
N ALA A 262 3.92 -10.96 -15.38
CA ALA A 262 3.77 -9.69 -16.08
C ALA A 262 2.92 -8.72 -15.26
N VAL A 263 3.32 -7.44 -15.22
CA VAL A 263 2.51 -6.37 -14.64
C VAL A 263 1.84 -5.57 -15.75
N ILE A 264 0.52 -5.48 -15.65
CA ILE A 264 -0.32 -4.76 -16.60
C ILE A 264 -0.82 -3.49 -15.91
N THR A 265 -0.68 -2.33 -16.55
CA THR A 265 -1.18 -1.07 -16.02
C THR A 265 -2.24 -0.49 -16.93
N MET A 266 -3.25 0.15 -16.35
CA MET A 266 -4.26 0.91 -17.09
C MET A 266 -3.61 2.15 -17.73
N GLN A 267 -4.20 2.64 -18.82
CA GLN A 267 -3.75 3.88 -19.49
C GLN A 267 -4.31 5.12 -18.81
N GLY A 268 -5.53 5.00 -18.24
CA GLY A 268 -6.20 6.08 -17.52
C GLY A 268 -5.48 6.46 -16.23
N ARG A 269 -5.48 7.77 -15.91
CA ARG A 269 -4.88 8.31 -14.68
C ARG A 269 -5.82 8.22 -13.48
N HIS A 270 -7.08 7.90 -13.72
CA HIS A 270 -8.11 7.70 -12.72
C HIS A 270 -8.66 6.29 -12.85
N PHE A 271 -9.12 5.73 -11.74
CA PHE A 271 -9.76 4.42 -11.76
C PHE A 271 -11.06 4.50 -12.57
N ASP A 272 -11.14 3.67 -13.61
CA ASP A 272 -12.34 3.45 -14.42
C ASP A 272 -12.64 1.93 -14.45
N PRO A 273 -13.78 1.47 -13.91
CA PRO A 273 -14.14 0.06 -13.89
C PRO A 273 -14.34 -0.52 -15.30
N VAL A 274 -14.75 0.29 -16.28
CA VAL A 274 -14.93 -0.16 -17.67
C VAL A 274 -13.56 -0.44 -18.30
N GLU A 275 -12.62 0.50 -18.20
CA GLU A 275 -11.23 0.29 -18.66
C GLU A 275 -10.59 -0.93 -17.98
N LEU A 276 -10.82 -1.10 -16.67
CA LEU A 276 -10.32 -2.26 -15.94
C LEU A 276 -10.84 -3.56 -16.52
N LEU A 277 -12.16 -3.67 -16.73
CA LEU A 277 -12.81 -4.87 -17.24
C LEU A 277 -12.42 -5.17 -18.71
N ASP A 278 -12.35 -4.13 -19.56
CA ASP A 278 -11.84 -4.24 -20.92
C ASP A 278 -10.39 -4.77 -20.94
N THR A 279 -9.54 -4.27 -20.02
CA THR A 279 -8.14 -4.71 -19.87
C THR A 279 -8.05 -6.15 -19.38
N ILE A 280 -8.89 -6.54 -18.39
CA ILE A 280 -8.94 -7.93 -17.89
C ILE A 280 -9.26 -8.89 -19.04
N GLN A 281 -10.27 -8.56 -19.84
CA GLN A 281 -10.69 -9.39 -20.96
C GLN A 281 -9.64 -9.45 -22.09
N ARG A 282 -9.16 -8.28 -22.53
CA ARG A 282 -8.19 -8.16 -23.63
C ARG A 282 -6.88 -8.85 -23.30
N ASP A 283 -6.32 -8.55 -22.13
CA ASP A 283 -4.96 -8.95 -21.76
C ASP A 283 -4.92 -10.23 -20.94
N LYS A 284 -6.08 -10.86 -20.73
CA LYS A 284 -6.23 -12.10 -19.96
C LYS A 284 -5.57 -12.03 -18.58
N VAL A 285 -5.88 -10.97 -17.85
CA VAL A 285 -5.40 -10.72 -16.49
C VAL A 285 -5.82 -11.86 -15.56
N ASN A 286 -4.88 -12.33 -14.72
CA ASN A 286 -5.11 -13.44 -13.80
C ASN A 286 -5.35 -12.96 -12.36
N SER A 287 -4.75 -11.82 -12.00
CA SER A 287 -4.91 -11.23 -10.66
C SER A 287 -4.97 -9.71 -10.71
N ILE A 288 -5.75 -9.14 -9.79
CA ILE A 288 -5.80 -7.69 -9.59
C ILE A 288 -5.59 -7.35 -8.11
N SER A 289 -5.04 -6.15 -7.84
CA SER A 289 -5.00 -5.58 -6.50
C SER A 289 -5.83 -4.31 -6.42
N ILE A 290 -6.71 -4.26 -5.43
CA ILE A 290 -7.71 -3.20 -5.22
C ILE A 290 -7.64 -2.65 -3.79
N VAL A 291 -8.45 -1.63 -3.50
CA VAL A 291 -8.60 -1.06 -2.16
C VAL A 291 -10.09 -1.10 -1.77
N GLY A 292 -10.51 -2.24 -1.22
CA GLY A 292 -11.86 -2.46 -0.69
C GLY A 292 -13.01 -2.14 -1.65
N ASP A 293 -14.10 -1.76 -1.04
CA ASP A 293 -15.35 -1.43 -1.75
C ASP A 293 -15.24 -0.20 -2.67
N ALA A 294 -14.30 0.69 -2.43
CA ALA A 294 -14.06 1.84 -3.31
C ALA A 294 -13.75 1.44 -4.77
N PHE A 295 -13.16 0.27 -4.95
CA PHE A 295 -12.89 -0.33 -6.27
C PHE A 295 -13.91 -1.42 -6.60
N ALA A 296 -14.22 -2.27 -5.63
CA ALA A 296 -15.04 -3.47 -5.87
C ALA A 296 -16.51 -3.13 -6.21
N LYS A 297 -17.12 -2.14 -5.55
CA LYS A 297 -18.49 -1.72 -5.86
C LYS A 297 -18.65 -1.16 -7.27
N PRO A 298 -17.81 -0.22 -7.77
CA PRO A 298 -17.87 0.21 -9.17
C PRO A 298 -17.66 -0.93 -10.18
N ILE A 299 -16.74 -1.88 -9.89
CA ILE A 299 -16.55 -3.07 -10.73
C ILE A 299 -17.84 -3.90 -10.79
N LEU A 300 -18.42 -4.22 -9.63
CA LEU A 300 -19.66 -4.99 -9.54
C LEU A 300 -20.81 -4.27 -10.25
N LYS A 301 -20.96 -2.96 -10.05
CA LYS A 301 -21.98 -2.15 -10.71
C LYS A 301 -21.87 -2.21 -12.24
N ALA A 302 -20.66 -2.15 -12.79
CA ALA A 302 -20.45 -2.28 -14.23
C ALA A 302 -20.82 -3.67 -14.74
N LEU A 303 -20.40 -4.73 -14.03
CA LEU A 303 -20.74 -6.11 -14.37
C LEU A 303 -22.25 -6.39 -14.28
N ASP A 304 -22.93 -5.88 -13.25
CA ASP A 304 -24.39 -6.04 -13.09
C ASP A 304 -25.19 -5.26 -14.16
N ALA A 305 -24.67 -4.11 -14.62
CA ALA A 305 -25.30 -3.31 -15.66
C ALA A 305 -25.20 -3.97 -17.05
N GLU A 306 -24.10 -4.63 -17.35
CA GLU A 306 -23.85 -5.28 -18.65
C GLU A 306 -23.27 -6.70 -18.44
N PRO A 307 -24.08 -7.69 -17.98
CA PRO A 307 -23.57 -9.00 -17.52
C PRO A 307 -22.83 -9.82 -18.57
N ASP A 308 -23.17 -9.64 -19.85
CA ASP A 308 -22.61 -10.43 -20.97
C ASP A 308 -21.51 -9.67 -21.73
N ARG A 309 -21.14 -8.47 -21.29
CA ARG A 309 -20.18 -7.62 -22.00
C ARG A 309 -18.73 -8.11 -21.86
N TRP A 310 -18.35 -8.58 -20.68
CA TRP A 310 -16.97 -8.94 -20.39
C TRP A 310 -16.78 -10.40 -20.02
N ASP A 311 -15.83 -11.05 -20.68
CA ASP A 311 -15.29 -12.35 -20.25
C ASP A 311 -14.17 -12.13 -19.23
N ILE A 312 -14.50 -12.21 -17.93
CA ILE A 312 -13.53 -12.13 -16.83
C ILE A 312 -13.09 -13.51 -16.33
N SER A 313 -13.26 -14.56 -17.13
CA SER A 313 -12.94 -15.94 -16.74
C SER A 313 -11.43 -16.20 -16.54
N SER A 314 -10.57 -15.34 -17.08
CA SER A 314 -9.12 -15.36 -16.84
C SER A 314 -8.74 -14.91 -15.42
N LEU A 315 -9.54 -14.04 -14.80
CA LEU A 315 -9.30 -13.52 -13.45
C LEU A 315 -9.53 -14.62 -12.41
N ARG A 316 -8.52 -14.87 -11.59
CA ARG A 316 -8.50 -15.91 -10.56
C ARG A 316 -8.38 -15.37 -9.16
N VAL A 317 -7.63 -14.28 -8.99
CA VAL A 317 -7.31 -13.73 -7.69
C VAL A 317 -7.62 -12.23 -7.66
N MET A 318 -8.31 -11.80 -6.62
CA MET A 318 -8.44 -10.39 -6.27
C MET A 318 -7.87 -10.20 -4.87
N VAL A 319 -6.86 -9.35 -4.74
CA VAL A 319 -6.27 -8.99 -3.45
C VAL A 319 -6.74 -7.60 -3.08
N SER A 320 -7.27 -7.44 -1.87
CA SER A 320 -7.65 -6.14 -1.33
C SER A 320 -6.87 -5.86 -0.05
N SER A 321 -6.48 -4.62 0.16
CA SER A 321 -5.88 -4.16 1.41
C SER A 321 -6.19 -2.69 1.65
N GLY A 322 -6.15 -2.27 2.90
CA GLY A 322 -6.20 -0.86 3.31
C GLY A 322 -7.59 -0.33 3.66
N VAL A 323 -8.66 -0.93 3.17
CA VAL A 323 -10.06 -0.58 3.48
C VAL A 323 -10.91 -1.85 3.49
N ILE A 324 -11.97 -1.83 4.28
CA ILE A 324 -12.91 -2.96 4.39
C ILE A 324 -13.56 -3.28 3.03
N TRP A 325 -13.70 -4.56 2.79
CA TRP A 325 -14.37 -5.12 1.61
C TRP A 325 -15.60 -5.93 2.06
N ALA A 326 -16.78 -5.41 1.76
CA ALA A 326 -18.04 -5.97 2.25
C ALA A 326 -18.32 -7.37 1.70
N ALA A 327 -18.90 -8.23 2.54
CA ALA A 327 -19.27 -9.60 2.17
C ALA A 327 -20.29 -9.64 1.01
N GLU A 328 -21.22 -8.68 0.97
CA GLU A 328 -22.21 -8.55 -0.10
C GLU A 328 -21.56 -8.27 -1.45
N THR A 329 -20.60 -7.33 -1.50
CA THR A 329 -19.85 -7.01 -2.73
C THR A 329 -19.09 -8.23 -3.25
N LYS A 330 -18.46 -9.00 -2.34
CA LYS A 330 -17.77 -10.25 -2.69
C LYS A 330 -18.73 -11.30 -3.26
N ALA A 331 -19.89 -11.48 -2.62
CA ALA A 331 -20.92 -12.40 -3.11
C ALA A 331 -21.42 -11.97 -4.50
N GLY A 332 -21.56 -10.66 -4.74
CA GLY A 332 -21.88 -10.10 -6.05
C GLY A 332 -20.87 -10.48 -7.12
N LEU A 333 -19.59 -10.27 -6.85
CA LEU A 333 -18.52 -10.61 -7.80
C LEU A 333 -18.45 -12.12 -8.11
N LEU A 334 -18.74 -12.97 -7.13
CA LEU A 334 -18.79 -14.43 -7.34
C LEU A 334 -19.92 -14.88 -8.26
N ARG A 335 -21.02 -14.11 -8.39
CA ARG A 335 -22.05 -14.40 -9.39
C ARG A 335 -21.52 -14.28 -10.82
N HIS A 336 -20.63 -13.32 -11.07
CA HIS A 336 -20.03 -13.11 -12.38
C HIS A 336 -18.84 -14.03 -12.67
N ASN A 337 -18.08 -14.43 -11.63
CA ASN A 337 -17.01 -15.41 -11.77
C ASN A 337 -16.87 -16.26 -10.50
N SER A 338 -17.50 -17.43 -10.48
CA SER A 338 -17.49 -18.35 -9.34
C SER A 338 -16.11 -18.95 -9.00
N ARG A 339 -15.11 -18.76 -9.86
CA ARG A 339 -13.75 -19.25 -9.66
C ARG A 339 -12.81 -18.23 -9.02
N LEU A 340 -13.35 -17.05 -8.65
CA LEU A 340 -12.57 -16.02 -7.96
C LEU A 340 -12.16 -16.49 -6.57
N ILE A 341 -10.91 -16.20 -6.24
CA ILE A 341 -10.36 -16.24 -4.89
C ILE A 341 -10.14 -14.80 -4.48
N MET A 342 -10.88 -14.33 -3.50
CA MET A 342 -10.79 -12.97 -3.00
C MET A 342 -10.09 -12.97 -1.66
N VAL A 343 -8.98 -12.24 -1.57
CA VAL A 343 -8.14 -12.17 -0.38
C VAL A 343 -8.19 -10.76 0.19
N ASP A 344 -8.81 -10.62 1.36
CA ASP A 344 -8.63 -9.44 2.19
C ASP A 344 -7.32 -9.58 2.98
N SER A 345 -6.40 -8.66 2.79
CA SER A 345 -5.13 -8.63 3.50
C SER A 345 -5.11 -7.47 4.49
N LEU A 346 -5.05 -7.79 5.76
CA LEU A 346 -4.74 -6.84 6.81
C LEU A 346 -3.23 -6.64 6.85
N GLY A 347 -2.81 -5.41 6.66
CA GLY A 347 -1.41 -5.02 6.70
C GLY A 347 -1.27 -3.51 6.68
N SER A 348 -0.05 -3.07 6.86
CA SER A 348 0.35 -1.68 6.70
C SER A 348 1.73 -1.63 6.04
N SER A 349 2.21 -0.43 5.74
CA SER A 349 3.57 -0.26 5.23
C SER A 349 4.62 -0.72 6.24
N GLU A 350 4.29 -0.71 7.52
CA GLU A 350 5.13 -1.14 8.65
C GLU A 350 5.03 -2.64 8.94
N ALA A 351 4.00 -3.33 8.42
CA ALA A 351 3.75 -4.75 8.71
C ALA A 351 2.96 -5.40 7.57
N ILE A 352 3.65 -6.06 6.65
CA ILE A 352 3.05 -6.73 5.51
C ILE A 352 2.46 -8.08 5.95
N GLY A 353 1.19 -8.36 5.59
CA GLY A 353 0.60 -9.69 5.77
C GLY A 353 0.33 -10.08 7.22
N MET A 354 -0.12 -9.16 8.08
CA MET A 354 -0.48 -9.46 9.47
C MET A 354 -1.60 -10.51 9.58
N ALA A 355 -2.64 -10.36 8.78
CA ALA A 355 -3.76 -11.31 8.78
C ALA A 355 -4.46 -11.30 7.42
N SER A 356 -5.25 -12.32 7.15
CA SER A 356 -5.99 -12.38 5.89
C SER A 356 -7.34 -13.09 6.05
N ASN A 357 -8.27 -12.73 5.16
CA ASN A 357 -9.53 -13.45 4.98
C ASN A 357 -9.65 -13.85 3.52
N THR A 358 -9.90 -15.12 3.26
CA THR A 358 -10.08 -15.64 1.90
C THR A 358 -11.52 -16.02 1.67
N THR A 359 -12.13 -15.47 0.61
CA THR A 359 -13.50 -15.76 0.18
C THR A 359 -13.48 -16.46 -1.17
N THR A 360 -14.20 -17.56 -1.28
CA THR A 360 -14.44 -18.33 -2.51
C THR A 360 -15.94 -18.65 -2.63
N ALA A 361 -16.37 -19.25 -3.72
CA ALA A 361 -17.76 -19.71 -3.86
C ALA A 361 -18.18 -20.78 -2.83
N GLU A 362 -17.21 -21.50 -2.27
CA GLU A 362 -17.42 -22.58 -1.28
C GLU A 362 -17.33 -22.08 0.17
N SER A 363 -16.87 -20.83 0.38
CA SER A 363 -16.67 -20.25 1.72
C SER A 363 -17.57 -19.04 1.94
N THR A 364 -18.25 -19.00 3.10
CA THR A 364 -18.97 -17.79 3.51
C THR A 364 -17.99 -16.75 4.05
N SER A 365 -18.03 -15.54 3.50
CA SER A 365 -17.26 -14.41 4.02
C SER A 365 -17.98 -13.75 5.18
N THR A 366 -17.24 -13.43 6.24
CA THR A 366 -17.68 -12.46 7.26
C THR A 366 -16.81 -11.22 7.14
N THR A 367 -17.44 -10.05 7.15
CA THR A 367 -16.72 -8.77 7.13
C THR A 367 -15.86 -8.63 8.40
N ALA A 368 -14.66 -8.07 8.28
CA ALA A 368 -13.73 -7.76 9.37
C ALA A 368 -13.24 -8.94 10.26
N LYS A 369 -13.45 -10.19 9.84
CA LYS A 369 -12.81 -11.37 10.47
C LYS A 369 -11.61 -11.83 9.67
N PHE A 370 -10.48 -12.01 10.33
CA PHE A 370 -9.22 -12.37 9.67
C PHE A 370 -8.57 -13.57 10.36
N ALA A 371 -8.01 -14.49 9.59
CA ALA A 371 -7.09 -15.49 10.12
C ALA A 371 -5.74 -14.84 10.41
N LEU A 372 -5.23 -15.03 11.63
CA LEU A 372 -3.90 -14.54 12.01
C LEU A 372 -2.82 -15.19 11.16
N GLY A 373 -1.88 -14.40 10.69
CA GLY A 373 -0.65 -14.90 10.09
C GLY A 373 0.21 -15.65 11.12
N PRO A 374 1.12 -16.54 10.69
CA PRO A 374 1.93 -17.36 11.59
C PRO A 374 2.83 -16.53 12.52
N ASN A 375 3.21 -15.35 12.08
CA ASN A 375 4.06 -14.42 12.80
C ASN A 375 3.29 -13.26 13.46
N THR A 376 1.96 -13.29 13.46
CA THR A 376 1.11 -12.23 14.00
C THR A 376 0.57 -12.65 15.37
N ARG A 377 0.55 -11.69 16.29
CA ARG A 377 -0.06 -11.81 17.62
C ARG A 377 -0.85 -10.55 17.94
N VAL A 378 -1.75 -10.66 18.89
CA VAL A 378 -2.40 -9.51 19.52
C VAL A 378 -1.79 -9.37 20.91
N LEU A 379 -1.15 -8.23 21.18
CA LEU A 379 -0.44 -7.95 22.42
C LEU A 379 -1.16 -6.89 23.23
N THR A 380 -1.33 -7.14 24.52
CA THR A 380 -1.79 -6.16 25.50
C THR A 380 -0.77 -5.02 25.67
N GLU A 381 -1.12 -3.97 26.39
CA GLU A 381 -0.19 -2.84 26.62
C GLU A 381 1.06 -3.24 27.41
N ASP A 382 0.95 -4.25 28.30
CA ASP A 382 2.06 -4.84 29.07
C ASP A 382 2.84 -5.91 28.29
N GLY A 383 2.49 -6.15 27.03
CA GLY A 383 3.21 -7.06 26.12
C GLY A 383 2.80 -8.54 26.20
N ARG A 384 1.76 -8.91 26.99
CA ARG A 384 1.23 -10.27 27.02
C ARG A 384 0.44 -10.57 25.74
N GLU A 385 0.43 -11.82 25.31
CA GLU A 385 -0.42 -12.30 24.22
C GLU A 385 -1.88 -12.42 24.68
N VAL A 386 -2.80 -11.78 23.94
CA VAL A 386 -4.26 -11.89 24.18
C VAL A 386 -4.71 -13.33 23.91
N GLN A 387 -5.39 -13.93 24.88
CA GLN A 387 -5.87 -15.31 24.75
C GLN A 387 -7.16 -15.36 23.92
N PRO A 388 -7.31 -16.36 23.02
CA PRO A 388 -8.53 -16.53 22.24
C PRO A 388 -9.78 -16.63 23.12
N GLY A 389 -10.82 -15.89 22.76
CA GLY A 389 -12.10 -15.89 23.47
C GLY A 389 -12.11 -15.18 24.83
N SER A 390 -11.02 -14.51 25.23
CA SER A 390 -10.97 -13.77 26.51
C SER A 390 -11.78 -12.47 26.48
N GLY A 391 -12.11 -11.93 25.30
CA GLY A 391 -12.69 -10.59 25.14
C GLY A 391 -11.70 -9.45 25.43
N GLU A 392 -10.45 -9.78 25.75
CA GLU A 392 -9.40 -8.77 25.99
C GLU A 392 -8.95 -8.16 24.63
N ARG A 393 -8.74 -6.84 24.62
CA ARG A 393 -8.27 -6.12 23.46
C ARG A 393 -6.77 -5.87 23.54
N GLY A 394 -6.09 -5.93 22.40
CA GLY A 394 -4.68 -5.62 22.31
C GLY A 394 -4.32 -5.02 20.95
N ARG A 395 -3.06 -4.73 20.77
CA ARG A 395 -2.51 -4.21 19.51
C ARG A 395 -2.03 -5.37 18.63
N VAL A 396 -2.38 -5.31 17.35
CA VAL A 396 -1.87 -6.28 16.36
C VAL A 396 -0.37 -6.06 16.18
N ALA A 397 0.41 -7.11 16.33
CA ALA A 397 1.86 -7.11 16.29
C ALA A 397 2.37 -8.18 15.32
N LEU A 398 3.32 -7.83 14.45
CA LEU A 398 3.99 -8.74 13.53
C LEU A 398 5.45 -8.91 13.93
N ARG A 399 5.93 -10.15 14.06
CA ARG A 399 7.34 -10.46 14.34
C ARG A 399 8.07 -10.97 13.11
N GLY A 400 9.39 -10.99 13.21
CA GLY A 400 10.27 -11.55 12.18
C GLY A 400 10.74 -10.50 11.18
N ARG A 401 10.48 -10.70 9.90
CA ARG A 401 10.88 -9.79 8.83
C ARG A 401 10.04 -8.52 8.86
N THR A 402 10.59 -7.46 9.42
CA THR A 402 9.92 -6.16 9.63
C THR A 402 10.82 -5.02 9.16
N PRO A 403 10.26 -3.83 8.87
CA PRO A 403 11.07 -2.67 8.49
C PRO A 403 12.18 -2.36 9.51
N VAL A 404 13.26 -1.75 9.03
CA VAL A 404 14.37 -1.26 9.87
C VAL A 404 13.88 -0.14 10.80
N GLY A 405 12.99 0.72 10.30
CA GLY A 405 12.47 1.87 11.03
C GLY A 405 11.82 2.87 10.09
N TYR A 406 11.58 4.08 10.61
CA TYR A 406 11.24 5.24 9.80
C TYR A 406 12.50 6.06 9.53
N TYR A 407 12.67 6.51 8.30
CA TYR A 407 13.80 7.33 7.90
C TYR A 407 13.78 8.66 8.67
N LYS A 408 14.88 8.99 9.33
CA LYS A 408 15.05 10.20 10.17
C LYS A 408 14.00 10.39 11.29
N ASP A 409 13.37 9.32 11.78
CA ASP A 409 12.43 9.42 12.91
C ASP A 409 12.69 8.27 13.90
N GLU A 410 13.74 8.41 14.70
CA GLU A 410 14.16 7.41 15.69
C GLU A 410 13.10 7.20 16.78
N ALA A 411 12.47 8.28 17.24
CA ALA A 411 11.46 8.22 18.30
C ALA A 411 10.23 7.38 17.86
N LYS A 412 9.72 7.64 16.65
CA LYS A 412 8.61 6.88 16.10
C LYS A 412 9.02 5.46 15.76
N SER A 413 10.24 5.25 15.28
CA SER A 413 10.80 3.92 15.02
C SER A 413 10.82 3.08 16.29
N ALA A 414 11.34 3.61 17.40
CA ALA A 414 11.37 2.93 18.69
C ALA A 414 9.98 2.61 19.24
N ALA A 415 8.99 3.48 18.98
CA ALA A 415 7.62 3.28 19.43
C ALA A 415 6.84 2.24 18.58
N THR A 416 7.24 2.05 17.31
CA THR A 416 6.55 1.15 16.37
C THR A 416 7.25 -0.20 16.24
N PHE A 417 8.58 -0.20 16.19
CA PHE A 417 9.42 -1.41 16.02
C PHE A 417 10.10 -1.74 17.34
N VAL A 418 9.35 -2.41 18.21
CA VAL A 418 9.78 -2.71 19.58
C VAL A 418 10.56 -4.02 19.67
N LEU A 419 11.51 -4.10 20.60
CA LEU A 419 12.17 -5.33 20.99
C LEU A 419 11.52 -5.83 22.28
N HIS A 420 10.87 -6.99 22.24
CA HIS A 420 10.25 -7.65 23.39
C HIS A 420 10.74 -9.09 23.48
N ASP A 421 11.31 -9.49 24.62
CA ASP A 421 11.92 -10.80 24.87
C ASP A 421 12.96 -11.22 23.80
N GLY A 422 13.75 -10.25 23.31
CA GLY A 422 14.76 -10.48 22.27
C GLY A 422 14.18 -10.66 20.86
N VAL A 423 12.88 -10.56 20.69
CA VAL A 423 12.19 -10.61 19.40
C VAL A 423 11.79 -9.21 18.96
N ARG A 424 12.05 -8.88 17.69
CA ARG A 424 11.62 -7.62 17.09
C ARG A 424 10.17 -7.74 16.58
N TRP A 425 9.36 -6.76 16.97
CA TRP A 425 7.96 -6.66 16.60
C TRP A 425 7.68 -5.33 15.90
N SER A 426 6.85 -5.38 14.86
CA SER A 426 6.21 -4.18 14.30
C SER A 426 4.79 -4.08 14.86
N ILE A 427 4.47 -2.95 15.50
CA ILE A 427 3.18 -2.67 16.12
C ILE A 427 2.64 -1.35 15.56
N PRO A 428 1.98 -1.35 14.39
CA PRO A 428 1.54 -0.13 13.70
C PRO A 428 0.45 0.66 14.42
N GLY A 429 -0.23 0.02 15.39
CA GLY A 429 -1.25 0.67 16.23
C GLY A 429 -2.69 0.23 15.93
N ASP A 430 -2.88 -0.82 15.15
CA ASP A 430 -4.19 -1.43 14.93
C ASP A 430 -4.60 -2.26 16.15
N TRP A 431 -5.84 -2.06 16.62
CA TRP A 431 -6.41 -2.76 17.77
C TRP A 431 -7.33 -3.90 17.35
N ALA A 432 -7.28 -4.98 18.09
CA ALA A 432 -8.08 -6.17 17.83
C ALA A 432 -8.34 -6.99 19.09
N GLU A 433 -9.29 -7.90 19.00
CA GLU A 433 -9.43 -9.05 19.91
C GLU A 433 -9.23 -10.35 19.15
N VAL A 434 -8.91 -11.43 19.86
CA VAL A 434 -8.82 -12.77 19.29
C VAL A 434 -10.08 -13.53 19.71
N GLU A 435 -10.91 -13.87 18.72
CA GLU A 435 -12.14 -14.63 18.92
C GLU A 435 -11.83 -16.05 19.42
N ALA A 436 -12.83 -16.75 19.98
CA ALA A 436 -12.66 -18.10 20.50
C ALA A 436 -12.22 -19.13 19.43
N ASP A 437 -12.50 -18.87 18.17
CA ASP A 437 -12.06 -19.68 17.02
C ASP A 437 -10.64 -19.32 16.52
N GLY A 438 -9.95 -18.41 17.21
CA GLY A 438 -8.61 -17.95 16.87
C GLY A 438 -8.55 -16.90 15.76
N THR A 439 -9.70 -16.44 15.24
CA THR A 439 -9.74 -15.36 14.27
C THR A 439 -9.59 -14.01 14.95
N LEU A 440 -9.08 -13.05 14.20
CA LEU A 440 -8.90 -11.67 14.64
C LEU A 440 -10.14 -10.85 14.25
N LYS A 441 -10.72 -10.16 15.22
CA LYS A 441 -11.72 -9.12 15.02
C LYS A 441 -11.07 -7.77 15.16
N LEU A 442 -10.99 -7.05 14.03
CA LEU A 442 -10.32 -5.75 13.95
C LEU A 442 -11.24 -4.64 14.44
N TYR A 443 -10.67 -3.71 15.23
CA TYR A 443 -11.34 -2.51 15.72
C TYR A 443 -10.82 -1.21 15.09
N GLY A 444 -9.73 -1.26 14.31
CA GLY A 444 -9.09 -0.11 13.69
C GLY A 444 -7.96 0.50 14.51
N ARG A 445 -7.55 1.73 14.18
CA ARG A 445 -6.37 2.36 14.77
C ARG A 445 -6.68 3.10 16.05
N GLY A 446 -5.94 2.80 17.11
CA GLY A 446 -6.12 3.41 18.43
C GLY A 446 -5.94 4.94 18.49
N SER A 447 -5.28 5.55 17.51
CA SER A 447 -5.14 7.01 17.38
C SER A 447 -6.46 7.72 17.04
N GLN A 448 -7.51 6.97 16.71
CA GLN A 448 -8.84 7.47 16.34
C GLN A 448 -9.92 7.01 17.31
N CYS A 449 -9.51 6.27 18.34
CA CYS A 449 -10.40 5.84 19.40
C CYS A 449 -11.06 7.06 20.09
N ILE A 450 -12.37 7.06 20.14
CA ILE A 450 -13.17 8.10 20.79
C ILE A 450 -13.34 7.72 22.26
N ASN A 451 -12.92 8.61 23.16
CA ASN A 451 -13.07 8.38 24.59
C ASN A 451 -14.34 9.08 25.09
N THR A 452 -15.44 8.33 25.16
CA THR A 452 -16.75 8.85 25.53
C THR A 452 -17.23 8.28 26.86
N GLY A 453 -17.36 9.11 27.88
CA GLY A 453 -17.86 8.69 29.20
C GLY A 453 -17.01 7.62 29.90
N GLY A 454 -15.71 7.55 29.60
CA GLY A 454 -14.80 6.54 30.13
C GLY A 454 -14.73 5.25 29.28
N GLU A 455 -15.54 5.14 28.24
CA GLU A 455 -15.55 4.02 27.30
C GLU A 455 -14.74 4.36 26.05
N LYS A 456 -14.11 3.35 25.46
CA LYS A 456 -13.37 3.46 24.20
C LYS A 456 -14.25 2.98 23.04
N VAL A 457 -14.53 3.86 22.08
CA VAL A 457 -15.29 3.56 20.87
C VAL A 457 -14.39 3.74 19.64
N TYR A 458 -14.36 2.75 18.80
CA TYR A 458 -13.58 2.78 17.56
C TYR A 458 -14.49 3.25 16.44
N PRO A 459 -14.12 4.33 15.72
CA PRO A 459 -14.94 4.88 14.63
C PRO A 459 -15.43 3.82 13.65
N GLU A 460 -14.55 2.94 13.26
CA GLU A 460 -14.79 1.94 12.22
C GLU A 460 -15.96 0.99 12.55
N GLU A 461 -16.15 0.64 13.81
CA GLU A 461 -17.28 -0.23 14.21
C GLU A 461 -18.63 0.48 14.04
N VAL A 462 -18.67 1.80 14.26
CA VAL A 462 -19.89 2.62 14.09
C VAL A 462 -20.11 2.96 12.62
N GLU A 463 -19.03 3.25 11.88
CA GLU A 463 -19.08 3.50 10.45
C GLU A 463 -19.61 2.29 9.68
N GLU A 464 -19.18 1.08 10.04
CA GLU A 464 -19.68 -0.15 9.43
C GLU A 464 -21.17 -0.34 9.67
N ALA A 465 -21.64 -0.13 10.90
CA ALA A 465 -23.08 -0.21 11.19
C ALA A 465 -23.86 0.82 10.36
N LEU A 466 -23.41 2.08 10.30
CA LEU A 466 -24.06 3.11 9.51
C LEU A 466 -24.15 2.76 8.02
N LYS A 467 -23.08 2.19 7.45
CA LYS A 467 -23.02 1.82 6.02
C LYS A 467 -23.93 0.63 5.65
N THR A 468 -24.45 -0.12 6.62
CA THR A 468 -25.45 -1.15 6.35
C THR A 468 -26.87 -0.57 6.16
N HIS A 469 -27.08 0.70 6.51
CA HIS A 469 -28.38 1.34 6.30
C HIS A 469 -28.59 1.71 4.82
N PRO A 470 -29.77 1.42 4.22
CA PRO A 470 -30.02 1.59 2.77
C PRO A 470 -29.82 3.02 2.25
N SER A 471 -30.03 4.06 3.08
CA SER A 471 -29.86 5.46 2.67
C SER A 471 -28.41 5.96 2.74
N VAL A 472 -27.46 5.18 3.27
CA VAL A 472 -26.09 5.60 3.52
C VAL A 472 -25.14 5.12 2.43
N ALA A 473 -24.58 6.05 1.66
CA ALA A 473 -23.56 5.75 0.67
C ALA A 473 -22.17 5.58 1.32
N ASP A 474 -21.83 6.48 2.26
CA ASP A 474 -20.60 6.40 3.04
C ASP A 474 -20.78 7.11 4.40
N ALA A 475 -19.92 6.74 5.36
CA ALA A 475 -19.94 7.33 6.70
C ALA A 475 -18.53 7.45 7.26
N ALA A 476 -18.32 8.49 8.07
CA ALA A 476 -17.14 8.67 8.92
C ALA A 476 -17.57 9.08 10.31
N VAL A 477 -16.87 8.61 11.33
CA VAL A 477 -17.20 8.86 12.72
C VAL A 477 -16.03 9.49 13.45
N VAL A 478 -16.30 10.59 14.19
CA VAL A 478 -15.28 11.36 14.91
C VAL A 478 -15.73 11.64 16.34
N GLY A 479 -14.77 11.76 17.24
CA GLY A 479 -15.02 12.30 18.60
C GLY A 479 -14.89 13.82 18.59
N VAL A 480 -15.96 14.54 18.91
CA VAL A 480 -15.90 16.00 19.14
C VAL A 480 -15.91 16.29 20.64
N PRO A 481 -15.31 17.40 21.10
CA PRO A 481 -15.33 17.76 22.51
C PRO A 481 -16.74 17.83 23.09
N ASP A 482 -16.93 17.25 24.28
CA ASP A 482 -18.20 17.22 25.00
C ASP A 482 -17.94 17.35 26.51
N ASP A 483 -18.60 18.31 27.16
CA ASP A 483 -18.38 18.63 28.58
C ASP A 483 -18.75 17.49 29.53
N ARG A 484 -19.68 16.63 29.14
CA ARG A 484 -20.17 15.53 29.97
C ARG A 484 -19.41 14.23 29.74
N PHE A 485 -19.06 13.94 28.47
CA PHE A 485 -18.51 12.66 28.08
C PHE A 485 -17.03 12.73 27.73
N GLY A 486 -16.40 13.92 27.73
CA GLY A 486 -15.07 14.17 27.22
C GLY A 486 -15.07 14.27 25.69
N GLU A 487 -15.52 13.24 25.00
CA GLU A 487 -15.81 13.28 23.57
C GLU A 487 -17.22 12.73 23.29
N ALA A 488 -17.96 13.40 22.39
CA ALA A 488 -19.23 12.91 21.85
C ALA A 488 -18.99 12.25 20.49
N ILE A 489 -19.52 11.06 20.30
CA ILE A 489 -19.49 10.37 19.03
C ILE A 489 -20.36 11.13 18.03
N THR A 490 -19.76 11.59 16.93
CA THR A 490 -20.44 12.33 15.88
C THR A 490 -20.19 11.64 14.54
N ALA A 491 -21.25 11.30 13.84
CA ALA A 491 -21.18 10.72 12.50
C ALA A 491 -21.35 11.80 11.43
N LEU A 492 -20.52 11.77 10.40
CA LEU A 492 -20.74 12.46 9.13
C LEU A 492 -21.22 11.41 8.14
N VAL A 493 -22.31 11.66 7.45
CA VAL A 493 -22.96 10.66 6.55
C VAL A 493 -23.17 11.28 5.17
N GLU A 494 -22.67 10.61 4.17
CA GLU A 494 -22.95 10.85 2.77
C GLU A 494 -24.14 9.96 2.36
N PRO A 495 -25.30 10.53 2.01
CA PRO A 495 -26.46 9.75 1.58
C PRO A 495 -26.31 9.27 0.14
N HIS A 496 -27.08 8.24 -0.24
CA HIS A 496 -27.25 7.94 -1.66
C HIS A 496 -27.99 9.07 -2.38
N ALA A 497 -27.73 9.22 -3.68
CA ALA A 497 -28.33 10.28 -4.48
C ALA A 497 -29.87 10.22 -4.41
N GLY A 498 -30.47 11.27 -3.89
CA GLY A 498 -31.92 11.39 -3.74
C GLY A 498 -32.47 10.95 -2.37
N ASP A 499 -31.63 10.43 -1.49
CA ASP A 499 -32.01 10.08 -0.11
C ASP A 499 -31.72 11.23 0.84
N GLU A 500 -32.46 11.26 1.95
CA GLU A 500 -32.26 12.21 3.04
C GLU A 500 -31.68 11.48 4.27
N VAL A 501 -30.85 12.19 5.02
CA VAL A 501 -30.28 11.71 6.29
C VAL A 501 -31.27 12.03 7.43
N ASP A 502 -31.88 10.99 7.97
CA ASP A 502 -32.63 11.10 9.24
C ASP A 502 -31.75 10.68 10.41
N GLU A 503 -31.32 11.65 11.17
CA GLU A 503 -30.45 11.48 12.35
C GLU A 503 -31.01 10.44 13.33
N ALA A 504 -32.31 10.52 13.64
CA ALA A 504 -32.93 9.64 14.63
C ALA A 504 -32.95 8.18 14.16
N THR A 505 -33.28 7.95 12.89
CA THR A 505 -33.30 6.63 12.28
C THR A 505 -31.90 6.02 12.25
N LEU A 506 -30.88 6.77 11.86
CA LEU A 506 -29.50 6.26 11.81
C LEU A 506 -28.92 5.97 13.21
N ILE A 507 -29.23 6.79 14.20
CA ILE A 507 -28.86 6.52 15.61
C ILE A 507 -29.55 5.23 16.09
N ALA A 508 -30.84 5.03 15.78
CA ALA A 508 -31.58 3.81 16.14
C ALA A 508 -30.96 2.59 15.45
N HIS A 509 -30.63 2.69 14.17
CA HIS A 509 -29.99 1.63 13.41
C HIS A 509 -28.66 1.18 14.04
N VAL A 510 -27.79 2.12 14.46
CA VAL A 510 -26.55 1.76 15.18
C VAL A 510 -26.87 1.06 16.51
N ARG A 511 -27.92 1.47 17.23
CA ARG A 511 -28.31 0.84 18.52
C ARG A 511 -28.82 -0.59 18.36
N GLU A 512 -29.37 -0.95 17.23
CA GLU A 512 -29.80 -2.32 16.94
C GLU A 512 -28.59 -3.28 16.81
N HIS A 513 -27.44 -2.74 16.40
CA HIS A 513 -26.24 -3.53 16.10
C HIS A 513 -25.15 -3.42 17.17
N HIS A 514 -25.19 -2.37 18.00
CA HIS A 514 -24.16 -2.06 18.98
C HIS A 514 -24.74 -1.59 20.32
N ALA A 515 -23.92 -1.69 21.37
CA ALA A 515 -24.25 -1.16 22.69
C ALA A 515 -24.54 0.35 22.63
N ALA A 516 -25.51 0.80 23.41
CA ALA A 516 -26.04 2.18 23.36
C ALA A 516 -24.99 3.29 23.51
N TYR A 517 -23.90 3.04 24.25
CA TYR A 517 -22.83 4.02 24.43
C TYR A 517 -22.02 4.28 23.15
N LYS A 518 -22.03 3.33 22.19
CA LYS A 518 -21.36 3.45 20.88
C LYS A 518 -22.17 4.25 19.87
N SER A 519 -23.45 4.49 20.13
CA SER A 519 -24.30 5.21 19.19
C SER A 519 -23.87 6.67 19.07
N PRO A 520 -23.87 7.23 17.85
CA PRO A 520 -23.64 8.65 17.65
C PRO A 520 -24.60 9.50 18.48
N LYS A 521 -24.10 10.61 18.99
CA LYS A 521 -24.94 11.67 19.63
C LYS A 521 -25.49 12.62 18.57
N ARG A 522 -24.78 12.76 17.48
CA ARG A 522 -25.15 13.60 16.33
C ARG A 522 -24.82 12.87 15.03
N VAL A 523 -25.67 13.05 14.04
CA VAL A 523 -25.45 12.62 12.65
C VAL A 523 -25.59 13.84 11.75
N LEU A 524 -24.54 14.15 11.02
CA LEU A 524 -24.45 15.32 10.13
C LEU A 524 -24.44 14.83 8.67
N ALA A 525 -25.42 15.28 7.88
CA ALA A 525 -25.39 15.04 6.43
C ALA A 525 -24.26 15.84 5.78
N VAL A 526 -23.50 15.22 4.90
CA VAL A 526 -22.46 15.85 4.08
C VAL A 526 -22.63 15.47 2.63
N ASP A 527 -22.21 16.35 1.72
CA ASP A 527 -22.28 16.07 0.28
C ASP A 527 -21.31 14.96 -0.11
N THR A 528 -20.16 14.87 0.57
CA THR A 528 -19.18 13.80 0.41
C THR A 528 -18.31 13.66 1.65
N ILE A 529 -17.97 12.43 1.98
CA ILE A 529 -16.97 12.12 3.02
C ILE A 529 -15.56 12.52 2.54
N GLY A 530 -15.35 12.60 1.23
CA GLY A 530 -14.10 13.06 0.64
C GLY A 530 -12.93 12.13 0.96
N ARG A 531 -13.13 10.83 0.70
CA ARG A 531 -12.03 9.86 0.83
C ARG A 531 -10.90 10.18 -0.13
N ALA A 532 -9.68 10.02 0.35
CA ALA A 532 -8.51 10.05 -0.52
C ALA A 532 -8.61 8.91 -1.57
N PRO A 533 -7.88 8.96 -2.68
CA PRO A 533 -7.93 7.94 -3.72
C PRO A 533 -7.48 6.55 -3.30
N ASN A 534 -6.75 6.47 -2.18
CA ASN A 534 -6.45 5.22 -1.50
C ASN A 534 -7.54 4.86 -0.47
N SER A 535 -8.73 5.44 -0.61
CA SER A 535 -9.91 5.28 0.26
C SER A 535 -9.70 5.63 1.74
N LYS A 536 -8.57 6.23 2.10
CA LYS A 536 -8.31 6.66 3.48
C LYS A 536 -9.10 7.89 3.82
N LEU A 537 -9.59 7.93 5.08
CA LEU A 537 -10.24 9.09 5.67
C LEU A 537 -9.21 10.07 6.25
N ASP A 538 -9.45 11.35 6.04
CA ASP A 538 -8.80 12.42 6.79
C ASP A 538 -9.65 12.77 8.03
N TYR A 539 -9.49 11.99 9.08
CA TYR A 539 -10.25 12.20 10.33
C TYR A 539 -9.98 13.56 10.97
N LYS A 540 -8.82 14.19 10.72
CA LYS A 540 -8.53 15.52 11.23
C LYS A 540 -9.42 16.57 10.55
N ARG A 541 -9.53 16.51 9.23
CA ARG A 541 -10.43 17.36 8.44
C ARG A 541 -11.88 17.13 8.85
N LEU A 542 -12.31 15.86 8.91
CA LEU A 542 -13.68 15.49 9.26
C LEU A 542 -14.06 15.93 10.69
N LYS A 543 -13.13 15.81 11.66
CA LYS A 543 -13.34 16.31 13.03
C LYS A 543 -13.48 17.84 13.03
N ALA A 544 -12.64 18.56 12.30
CA ALA A 544 -12.74 20.02 12.18
C ALA A 544 -14.08 20.44 11.55
N GLU A 545 -14.50 19.79 10.47
CA GLU A 545 -15.80 20.02 9.82
C GLU A 545 -16.98 19.75 10.77
N ALA A 546 -16.94 18.63 11.52
CA ALA A 546 -17.97 18.32 12.50
C ALA A 546 -18.03 19.37 13.61
N MET A 547 -16.88 19.82 14.12
CA MET A 547 -16.80 20.87 15.15
C MET A 547 -17.37 22.20 14.65
N GLU A 548 -17.00 22.62 13.43
CA GLU A 548 -17.53 23.84 12.81
C GLU A 548 -19.05 23.79 12.67
N ARG A 549 -19.60 22.70 12.12
CA ARG A 549 -21.06 22.52 11.96
C ARG A 549 -21.83 22.45 13.28
N LEU A 550 -21.17 22.05 14.36
CA LEU A 550 -21.74 21.99 15.69
C LEU A 550 -21.49 23.25 16.50
N GLY A 551 -20.76 24.26 15.99
CA GLY A 551 -20.42 25.49 16.69
C GLY A 551 -19.48 25.27 17.87
N LEU A 552 -18.60 24.27 17.80
CA LEU A 552 -17.63 23.90 18.85
C LEU A 552 -16.20 24.42 18.57
N SER A 553 -16.02 25.26 17.57
CA SER A 553 -14.72 25.83 17.15
C SER A 553 -14.40 27.12 17.89
#